data_6f6adeb269cdb98276815f0594b02cf7
#
_entry.id   6f6adeb269cdb98276815f0594b02cf7
#
_cell.length_a   1.000
_cell.length_b   1.000
_cell.length_c   1.000
_cell.angle_alpha   90.00
_cell.angle_beta   90.00
_cell.angle_gamma   90.00
#
_symmetry.space_group_name_H-M   'P 1'
#
loop_
_entity.id
_entity.type
_entity.pdbx_description
1 polymer ?
#
loop_
_entity_poly.entity_id
_entity_poly.type
_entity_poly.pdbx_seq_one_letter_code
_entity_poly.pdbx_strand_id
1 'polypeptide(L)'
;GLYDDSYIFFYSDHGGPFPRHKRAIYETGTKVPFFIKFPKGKSESIDKNQFLSFVDFAPTTLSIAGIEPPGFLQGKAFLGKYKDEYQREHLFTASDRFDENPDRIRAVRDEKFKYIRNYFPENSHALNVAYRRQMVLMRHLTTLHLTGKLSEEQDLWFRVPKLKEELYDLEND
;
A
#
# COMPACT_ATOMS: atom_id res chain seq x y z
N GLY A 1 28.53 -15.24 -12.08
CA GLY A 1 27.45 -14.28 -12.40
C GLY A 1 27.34 -13.20 -11.34
N LEU A 2 26.53 -12.17 -11.56
CA LEU A 2 26.41 -11.02 -10.64
C LEU A 2 25.62 -11.32 -9.36
N TYR A 3 25.04 -12.50 -9.22
CA TYR A 3 24.16 -12.84 -8.10
C TYR A 3 24.83 -12.65 -6.73
N ASP A 4 26.07 -13.13 -6.58
CA ASP A 4 26.79 -13.04 -5.31
C ASP A 4 27.18 -11.60 -4.94
N ASP A 5 27.36 -10.74 -5.92
CA ASP A 5 27.82 -9.35 -5.73
C ASP A 5 26.68 -8.32 -5.73
N SER A 6 25.41 -8.78 -5.81
CA SER A 6 24.26 -7.88 -5.95
C SER A 6 23.40 -7.81 -4.69
N TYR A 7 22.89 -6.60 -4.41
CA TYR A 7 21.65 -6.44 -3.63
C TYR A 7 20.48 -6.78 -4.54
N ILE A 8 19.54 -7.59 -4.04
CA ILE A 8 18.32 -7.93 -4.77
C ILE A 8 17.14 -7.57 -3.88
N PHE A 9 16.29 -6.65 -4.34
CA PHE A 9 15.03 -6.30 -3.73
C PHE A 9 13.90 -7.03 -4.45
N PHE A 10 13.16 -7.84 -3.70
CA PHE A 10 11.99 -8.53 -4.20
C PHE A 10 10.75 -8.01 -3.46
N TYR A 11 9.79 -7.44 -4.19
CA TYR A 11 8.58 -6.84 -3.64
C TYR A 11 7.46 -6.81 -4.67
N SER A 12 6.22 -6.61 -4.19
CA SER A 12 5.09 -6.25 -5.03
C SER A 12 4.88 -4.75 -5.01
N ASP A 13 4.38 -4.16 -6.09
CA ASP A 13 4.05 -2.73 -6.17
C ASP A 13 2.74 -2.38 -5.43
N HIS A 14 1.85 -3.35 -5.26
CA HIS A 14 0.56 -3.23 -4.55
C HIS A 14 0.00 -4.62 -4.21
N GLY A 15 -1.14 -4.66 -3.52
CA GLY A 15 -1.88 -5.89 -3.24
C GLY A 15 -2.44 -6.57 -4.49
N GLY A 16 -2.95 -7.79 -4.32
CA GLY A 16 -3.49 -8.64 -5.39
C GLY A 16 -4.69 -8.03 -6.14
N PRO A 17 -5.15 -8.66 -7.24
CA PRO A 17 -6.23 -8.15 -8.09
C PRO A 17 -7.63 -8.49 -7.52
N PHE A 18 -7.87 -8.19 -6.24
CA PHE A 18 -9.13 -8.46 -5.56
C PHE A 18 -9.79 -7.15 -5.08
N PRO A 19 -11.10 -7.16 -4.73
CA PRO A 19 -11.72 -6.09 -3.96
C PRO A 19 -10.94 -5.80 -2.67
N ARG A 20 -10.85 -4.53 -2.27
CA ARG A 20 -10.07 -4.04 -1.12
C ARG A 20 -8.54 -4.23 -1.23
N HIS A 21 -8.01 -4.77 -2.32
CA HIS A 21 -6.57 -4.95 -2.57
C HIS A 21 -6.06 -3.88 -3.53
N LYS A 22 -5.78 -4.27 -4.78
CA LYS A 22 -5.29 -3.34 -5.81
C LYS A 22 -6.14 -2.08 -5.87
N ARG A 23 -5.50 -0.90 -5.87
CA ARG A 23 -6.13 0.44 -5.89
C ARG A 23 -6.93 0.80 -4.63
N ALA A 24 -6.92 -0.01 -3.60
CA ALA A 24 -7.50 0.33 -2.32
C ALA A 24 -6.40 0.69 -1.32
N ILE A 25 -6.69 1.63 -0.41
CA ILE A 25 -5.71 2.06 0.60
C ILE A 25 -5.80 1.30 1.91
N TYR A 26 -6.54 0.18 1.93
CA TYR A 26 -6.54 -0.79 3.02
C TYR A 26 -5.19 -1.52 3.12
N GLU A 27 -4.92 -2.19 4.24
CA GLU A 27 -3.68 -2.96 4.41
C GLU A 27 -3.46 -3.97 3.28
N THR A 28 -4.51 -4.65 2.86
CA THR A 28 -4.45 -5.62 1.75
C THR A 28 -4.03 -5.01 0.41
N GLY A 29 -4.18 -3.69 0.24
CA GLY A 29 -3.74 -2.96 -0.96
C GLY A 29 -2.38 -2.31 -0.83
N THR A 30 -1.94 -1.99 0.39
CA THR A 30 -0.74 -1.16 0.64
C THR A 30 0.40 -1.89 1.35
N LYS A 31 0.10 -2.90 2.18
CA LYS A 31 1.11 -3.74 2.83
C LYS A 31 1.53 -4.86 1.87
N VAL A 32 2.74 -4.79 1.37
CA VAL A 32 3.27 -5.74 0.38
C VAL A 32 4.43 -6.56 0.95
N PRO A 33 4.65 -7.79 0.46
CA PRO A 33 5.84 -8.54 0.82
C PRO A 33 7.08 -7.80 0.33
N PHE A 34 8.13 -7.80 1.15
CA PHE A 34 9.41 -7.18 0.82
C PHE A 34 10.56 -8.04 1.35
N PHE A 35 11.46 -8.43 0.47
CA PHE A 35 12.64 -9.26 0.80
C PHE A 35 13.88 -8.62 0.22
N ILE A 36 14.97 -8.69 0.96
CA ILE A 36 16.28 -8.21 0.52
C ILE A 36 17.29 -9.36 0.61
N LYS A 37 17.95 -9.62 -0.51
CA LYS A 37 19.17 -10.45 -0.55
C LYS A 37 20.37 -9.52 -0.58
N PHE A 38 21.29 -9.71 0.32
CA PHE A 38 22.56 -8.99 0.39
C PHE A 38 23.64 -9.65 -0.46
N PRO A 39 24.66 -8.92 -0.94
CA PRO A 39 25.87 -9.50 -1.52
C PRO A 39 26.52 -10.50 -0.55
N LYS A 40 27.20 -11.48 -1.09
CA LYS A 40 27.93 -12.50 -0.29
C LYS A 40 28.91 -11.81 0.67
N GLY A 41 28.87 -12.22 1.93
CA GLY A 41 29.72 -11.65 2.98
C GLY A 41 29.25 -10.28 3.52
N LYS A 42 28.16 -9.74 3.02
CA LYS A 42 27.49 -8.54 3.57
C LYS A 42 26.21 -8.94 4.29
N SER A 43 25.95 -8.29 5.41
CA SER A 43 24.66 -8.36 6.11
C SER A 43 24.45 -7.05 6.85
N GLU A 44 23.25 -6.54 6.80
CA GLU A 44 22.83 -5.41 7.63
C GLU A 44 21.56 -5.81 8.37
N SER A 45 21.46 -5.39 9.62
CA SER A 45 20.25 -5.60 10.40
C SER A 45 19.20 -4.57 9.99
N ILE A 46 18.03 -5.06 9.61
CA ILE A 46 16.81 -4.25 9.41
C ILE A 46 15.84 -4.68 10.50
N ASP A 47 15.32 -3.72 11.25
CA ASP A 47 14.22 -3.99 12.17
C ASP A 47 13.00 -4.44 11.35
N LYS A 48 12.50 -5.64 11.65
CA LYS A 48 11.35 -6.22 10.93
C LYS A 48 10.06 -5.45 11.16
N ASN A 49 10.00 -4.65 12.21
CA ASN A 49 8.85 -3.81 12.56
C ASN A 49 8.98 -2.39 12.02
N GLN A 50 10.13 -2.04 11.44
CA GLN A 50 10.35 -0.71 10.88
C GLN A 50 9.38 -0.45 9.73
N PHE A 51 8.73 0.72 9.76
CA PHE A 51 7.93 1.19 8.65
C PHE A 51 8.81 1.65 7.49
N LEU A 52 8.65 0.98 6.36
CA LEU A 52 9.25 1.34 5.09
C LEU A 52 8.17 1.78 4.11
N SER A 53 8.50 2.76 3.29
CA SER A 53 7.66 3.26 2.22
C SER A 53 8.42 3.25 0.89
N PHE A 54 7.73 3.16 -0.23
CA PHE A 54 8.39 3.19 -1.55
C PHE A 54 9.19 4.47 -1.82
N VAL A 55 8.85 5.58 -1.17
CA VAL A 55 9.66 6.81 -1.24
C VAL A 55 11.07 6.65 -0.68
N ASP A 56 11.29 5.61 0.16
CA ASP A 56 12.57 5.31 0.79
C ASP A 56 13.52 4.52 -0.13
N PHE A 57 13.01 3.95 -1.23
CA PHE A 57 13.81 3.09 -2.12
C PHE A 57 14.87 3.87 -2.90
N ALA A 58 14.53 5.04 -3.44
CA ALA A 58 15.49 5.87 -4.17
C ALA A 58 16.66 6.32 -3.30
N PRO A 59 16.45 6.96 -2.11
CA PRO A 59 17.54 7.32 -1.23
C PRO A 59 18.33 6.10 -0.73
N THR A 60 17.68 4.95 -0.50
CA THR A 60 18.37 3.72 -0.10
C THR A 60 19.29 3.19 -1.20
N THR A 61 18.84 3.21 -2.46
CA THR A 61 19.66 2.78 -3.60
C THR A 61 20.90 3.66 -3.75
N LEU A 62 20.75 4.98 -3.63
CA LEU A 62 21.88 5.92 -3.63
C LEU A 62 22.84 5.66 -2.46
N SER A 63 22.30 5.47 -1.27
CA SER A 63 23.07 5.18 -0.07
C SER A 63 23.90 3.90 -0.19
N ILE A 64 23.32 2.83 -0.74
CA ILE A 64 24.02 1.55 -1.03
C ILE A 64 25.15 1.76 -2.05
N ALA A 65 24.96 2.63 -3.03
CA ALA A 65 25.97 3.00 -4.01
C ALA A 65 27.05 3.94 -3.45
N GLY A 66 26.94 4.36 -2.17
CA GLY A 66 27.85 5.31 -1.54
C GLY A 66 27.64 6.76 -1.97
N ILE A 67 26.52 7.06 -2.60
CA ILE A 67 26.12 8.40 -3.06
C ILE A 67 25.19 9.00 -2.02
N GLU A 68 25.49 10.25 -1.61
CA GLU A 68 24.62 10.96 -0.66
C GLU A 68 23.28 11.31 -1.31
N PRO A 69 22.15 10.90 -0.70
CA PRO A 69 20.84 11.23 -1.23
C PRO A 69 20.60 12.73 -1.22
N PRO A 70 20.14 13.34 -2.34
CA PRO A 70 19.90 14.76 -2.39
C PRO A 70 18.73 15.17 -1.47
N GLY A 71 18.84 16.35 -0.84
CA GLY A 71 17.92 16.82 0.20
C GLY A 71 16.47 17.05 -0.25
N PHE A 72 16.17 17.05 -1.56
CA PHE A 72 14.80 17.13 -2.06
C PHE A 72 14.04 15.79 -2.00
N LEU A 73 14.72 14.66 -1.78
CA LEU A 73 14.07 13.37 -1.61
C LEU A 73 13.38 13.32 -0.25
N GLN A 74 12.08 13.02 -0.25
CA GLN A 74 11.27 12.95 0.98
C GLN A 74 11.46 11.64 1.75
N GLY A 75 11.93 10.59 1.06
CA GLY A 75 12.23 9.30 1.66
C GLY A 75 13.52 9.31 2.46
N LYS A 76 13.70 8.27 3.29
CA LYS A 76 14.87 8.05 4.14
C LYS A 76 15.57 6.76 3.73
N ALA A 77 16.89 6.80 3.62
CA ALA A 77 17.68 5.60 3.35
C ALA A 77 17.63 4.65 4.57
N PHE A 78 17.22 3.42 4.38
CA PHE A 78 17.19 2.41 5.44
C PHE A 78 18.37 1.42 5.36
N LEU A 79 19.23 1.53 4.36
CA LEU A 79 20.46 0.75 4.18
C LEU A 79 21.59 1.62 3.62
N GLY A 80 22.83 1.12 3.76
CA GLY A 80 24.01 1.69 3.12
C GLY A 80 24.67 2.82 3.92
N LYS A 81 25.64 3.49 3.29
CA LYS A 81 26.52 4.47 3.95
C LYS A 81 25.79 5.66 4.59
N TYR A 82 24.66 6.07 4.01
CA TYR A 82 23.84 7.20 4.43
C TYR A 82 22.51 6.76 5.03
N LYS A 83 22.49 5.58 5.66
CA LYS A 83 21.32 5.09 6.40
C LYS A 83 20.90 6.13 7.43
N ASP A 84 19.60 6.48 7.42
CA ASP A 84 18.99 7.35 8.42
C ASP A 84 18.63 6.53 9.67
N GLU A 85 18.92 7.04 10.84
CA GLU A 85 18.55 6.40 12.10
C GLU A 85 17.11 6.69 12.52
N TYR A 86 16.47 7.65 11.86
CA TYR A 86 15.08 7.99 12.13
C TYR A 86 14.15 6.83 11.78
N GLN A 87 13.41 6.37 12.77
CA GLN A 87 12.33 5.40 12.57
C GLN A 87 11.02 6.14 12.34
N ARG A 88 10.32 5.75 11.29
CA ARG A 88 9.02 6.32 10.93
C ARG A 88 7.95 5.78 11.87
N GLU A 89 7.23 6.67 12.54
CA GLU A 89 6.11 6.32 13.43
C GLU A 89 4.80 6.17 12.67
N HIS A 90 4.67 6.84 11.53
CA HIS A 90 3.43 6.86 10.75
C HIS A 90 3.69 6.65 9.27
N LEU A 91 2.77 5.96 8.60
CA LEU A 91 2.70 5.88 7.14
C LEU A 91 1.47 6.61 6.63
N PHE A 92 1.67 7.42 5.59
CA PHE A 92 0.60 8.15 4.92
C PHE A 92 0.33 7.55 3.56
N THR A 93 -0.96 7.40 3.22
CA THR A 93 -1.39 6.88 1.93
C THR A 93 -2.44 7.81 1.34
N ALA A 94 -2.37 8.02 0.03
CA ALA A 94 -3.29 8.89 -0.69
C ALA A 94 -3.80 8.22 -1.97
N SER A 95 -5.06 8.47 -2.29
CA SER A 95 -5.67 8.15 -3.57
C SER A 95 -6.55 9.33 -3.98
N ASP A 96 -6.37 9.86 -5.19
CA ASP A 96 -7.18 10.96 -5.72
C ASP A 96 -8.08 10.50 -6.87
N ARG A 97 -7.79 9.32 -7.43
CA ARG A 97 -8.54 8.76 -8.55
C ARG A 97 -8.56 7.24 -8.45
N PHE A 98 -9.57 6.70 -9.07
CA PHE A 98 -9.65 5.29 -9.39
C PHE A 98 -9.83 5.15 -10.89
N ASP A 99 -8.72 5.00 -11.62
CA ASP A 99 -8.64 5.06 -13.09
C ASP A 99 -9.34 6.33 -13.63
N GLU A 100 -10.46 6.22 -14.36
CA GLU A 100 -11.21 7.34 -14.89
C GLU A 100 -12.04 8.12 -13.86
N ASN A 101 -12.34 7.55 -12.70
CA ASN A 101 -13.20 8.17 -11.70
C ASN A 101 -12.42 8.85 -10.57
N PRO A 102 -12.68 10.12 -10.25
CA PRO A 102 -12.12 10.77 -9.06
C PRO A 102 -12.71 10.14 -7.79
N ASP A 103 -11.85 9.87 -6.82
CA ASP A 103 -12.26 9.38 -5.50
C ASP A 103 -11.17 9.69 -4.46
N ARG A 104 -11.25 10.87 -3.87
CA ARG A 104 -10.23 11.34 -2.95
C ARG A 104 -10.32 10.63 -1.60
N ILE A 105 -9.26 9.91 -1.26
CA ILE A 105 -9.13 9.19 0.00
C ILE A 105 -7.74 9.49 0.59
N ARG A 106 -7.65 9.61 1.92
CA ARG A 106 -6.41 9.76 2.67
C ARG A 106 -6.41 8.76 3.81
N ALA A 107 -5.24 8.20 4.10
CA ALA A 107 -5.06 7.36 5.26
C ALA A 107 -3.75 7.69 5.99
N VAL A 108 -3.78 7.49 7.28
CA VAL A 108 -2.60 7.43 8.15
C VAL A 108 -2.69 6.17 8.98
N ARG A 109 -1.54 5.52 9.19
CA ARG A 109 -1.43 4.38 10.10
C ARG A 109 -0.21 4.54 11.00
N ASP A 110 -0.35 4.05 12.23
CA ASP A 110 0.74 3.70 13.13
C ASP A 110 0.88 2.16 13.24
N GLU A 111 1.53 1.67 14.28
CA GLU A 111 1.68 0.22 14.48
C GLU A 111 0.35 -0.50 14.65
N LYS A 112 -0.60 0.11 15.36
CA LYS A 112 -1.83 -0.51 15.80
C LYS A 112 -3.05 -0.07 15.03
N PHE A 113 -3.16 1.21 14.69
CA PHE A 113 -4.35 1.78 14.08
C PHE A 113 -4.12 2.25 12.66
N LYS A 114 -5.18 2.16 11.85
CA LYS A 114 -5.27 2.79 10.55
C LYS A 114 -6.53 3.62 10.46
N TYR A 115 -6.36 4.94 10.29
CA TYR A 115 -7.47 5.87 10.05
C TYR A 115 -7.55 6.18 8.56
N ILE A 116 -8.77 6.15 8.02
CA ILE A 116 -9.08 6.46 6.62
C ILE A 116 -10.13 7.56 6.57
N ARG A 117 -9.91 8.56 5.72
CA ARG A 117 -10.88 9.61 5.43
C ARG A 117 -11.27 9.61 3.95
N ASN A 118 -12.57 9.45 3.71
CA ASN A 118 -13.20 9.47 2.39
C ASN A 118 -13.81 10.85 2.14
N TYR A 119 -13.32 11.57 1.11
CA TYR A 119 -13.77 12.93 0.79
C TYR A 119 -14.95 12.94 -0.20
N PHE A 120 -15.21 11.83 -0.90
CA PHE A 120 -16.35 11.63 -1.79
C PHE A 120 -17.19 10.45 -1.31
N PRO A 121 -17.96 10.64 -0.20
CA PRO A 121 -18.78 9.55 0.36
C PRO A 121 -19.91 9.11 -0.57
N GLU A 122 -20.32 9.96 -1.52
CA GLU A 122 -21.30 9.64 -2.56
C GLU A 122 -20.84 8.55 -3.55
N ASN A 123 -19.55 8.28 -3.61
CA ASN A 123 -18.99 7.18 -4.38
C ASN A 123 -18.93 5.90 -3.54
N SER A 124 -19.26 4.74 -4.11
CA SER A 124 -18.96 3.45 -3.47
C SER A 124 -17.47 3.09 -3.62
N HIS A 125 -16.98 2.17 -2.80
CA HIS A 125 -15.66 1.57 -3.05
C HIS A 125 -15.64 0.70 -4.32
N ALA A 126 -16.80 0.22 -4.75
CA ALA A 126 -16.97 -0.59 -5.95
C ALA A 126 -17.04 0.21 -7.25
N LEU A 127 -16.46 1.41 -7.29
CA LEU A 127 -16.49 2.29 -8.47
C LEU A 127 -16.50 1.53 -9.78
N ASN A 128 -17.45 1.89 -10.66
CA ASN A 128 -17.63 1.26 -11.96
C ASN A 128 -16.60 1.80 -12.96
N VAL A 129 -15.43 1.17 -13.00
CA VAL A 129 -14.33 1.52 -13.93
C VAL A 129 -14.10 0.41 -14.94
N ALA A 130 -13.56 0.79 -16.12
CA ALA A 130 -13.35 -0.13 -17.23
C ALA A 130 -12.54 -1.38 -16.84
N TYR A 131 -11.50 -1.19 -16.06
CA TYR A 131 -10.67 -2.30 -15.55
C TYR A 131 -11.48 -3.32 -14.74
N ARG A 132 -12.34 -2.87 -13.83
CA ARG A 132 -13.18 -3.76 -13.00
C ARG A 132 -14.22 -4.50 -13.80
N ARG A 133 -14.80 -3.86 -14.83
CA ARG A 133 -15.78 -4.52 -15.73
C ARG A 133 -15.21 -5.72 -16.46
N GLN A 134 -13.90 -5.77 -16.70
CA GLN A 134 -13.21 -6.90 -17.34
C GLN A 134 -12.98 -8.07 -16.39
N MET A 135 -12.95 -7.84 -15.07
CA MET A 135 -12.68 -8.87 -14.09
C MET A 135 -13.90 -9.75 -13.86
N VAL A 136 -13.73 -11.07 -14.06
CA VAL A 136 -14.81 -12.06 -13.84
C VAL A 136 -15.36 -11.96 -12.42
N LEU A 137 -14.47 -11.88 -11.41
CA LEU A 137 -14.83 -11.74 -10.01
C LEU A 137 -15.72 -10.50 -9.77
N MET A 138 -15.33 -9.33 -10.31
CA MET A 138 -16.10 -8.10 -10.09
C MET A 138 -17.46 -8.15 -10.75
N ARG A 139 -17.57 -8.76 -11.94
CA ARG A 139 -18.89 -8.98 -12.59
C ARG A 139 -19.77 -9.89 -11.74
N HIS A 140 -19.20 -10.96 -11.18
CA HIS A 140 -19.94 -11.89 -10.32
C HIS A 140 -20.40 -11.19 -9.03
N LEU A 141 -19.52 -10.47 -8.33
CA LEU A 141 -19.87 -9.70 -7.13
C LEU A 141 -20.96 -8.66 -7.41
N THR A 142 -20.87 -7.94 -8.54
CA THR A 142 -21.91 -6.99 -8.95
C THR A 142 -23.26 -7.68 -9.15
N THR A 143 -23.26 -8.87 -9.76
CA THR A 143 -24.51 -9.64 -9.93
C THR A 143 -25.09 -10.07 -8.59
N LEU A 144 -24.25 -10.54 -7.65
CA LEU A 144 -24.69 -10.93 -6.30
C LEU A 144 -25.24 -9.73 -5.53
N HIS A 145 -24.59 -8.57 -5.62
CA HIS A 145 -25.08 -7.30 -5.04
C HIS A 145 -26.47 -6.95 -5.58
N LEU A 146 -26.62 -6.88 -6.90
CA LEU A 146 -27.90 -6.53 -7.56
C LEU A 146 -29.04 -7.52 -7.26
N THR A 147 -28.72 -8.76 -6.90
CA THR A 147 -29.69 -9.81 -6.53
C THR A 147 -29.86 -10.00 -5.02
N GLY A 148 -29.21 -9.16 -4.18
CA GLY A 148 -29.31 -9.20 -2.73
C GLY A 148 -28.74 -10.49 -2.11
N LYS A 149 -27.70 -11.08 -2.73
CA LYS A 149 -27.10 -12.34 -2.31
C LYS A 149 -25.74 -12.21 -1.62
N LEU A 150 -25.26 -10.99 -1.42
CA LEU A 150 -24.07 -10.71 -0.64
C LEU A 150 -24.40 -10.74 0.86
N SER A 151 -23.41 -11.10 1.71
CA SER A 151 -23.51 -10.83 3.14
C SER A 151 -23.43 -9.31 3.40
N GLU A 152 -23.82 -8.86 4.60
CA GLU A 152 -23.73 -7.45 4.98
C GLU A 152 -22.29 -6.92 4.84
N GLU A 153 -21.28 -7.68 5.26
CA GLU A 153 -19.86 -7.31 5.18
C GLU A 153 -19.37 -7.20 3.72
N GLN A 154 -19.83 -8.12 2.86
CA GLN A 154 -19.48 -8.07 1.43
C GLN A 154 -20.14 -6.89 0.74
N ASP A 155 -21.36 -6.56 1.13
CA ASP A 155 -22.14 -5.46 0.55
C ASP A 155 -21.61 -4.08 0.94
N LEU A 156 -20.86 -3.96 2.03
CA LEU A 156 -20.15 -2.73 2.41
C LEU A 156 -19.28 -2.17 1.27
N TRP A 157 -18.76 -3.03 0.41
CA TRP A 157 -17.97 -2.63 -0.76
C TRP A 157 -18.79 -1.81 -1.77
N PHE A 158 -20.09 -2.06 -1.87
CA PHE A 158 -21.03 -1.40 -2.77
C PHE A 158 -21.81 -0.26 -2.09
N ARG A 159 -21.67 -0.10 -0.79
CA ARG A 159 -22.43 0.86 0.00
C ARG A 159 -22.30 2.30 -0.52
N VAL A 160 -23.45 3.00 -0.62
CA VAL A 160 -23.55 4.42 -0.92
C VAL A 160 -24.56 5.05 0.07
N PRO A 161 -24.18 6.09 0.81
CA PRO A 161 -22.83 6.65 0.90
C PRO A 161 -21.88 5.70 1.64
N LYS A 162 -20.60 5.67 1.21
CA LYS A 162 -19.56 5.02 2.02
C LYS A 162 -19.29 5.86 3.28
N LEU A 163 -18.70 5.26 4.29
CA LEU A 163 -18.35 5.96 5.52
C LEU A 163 -17.39 7.12 5.22
N LYS A 164 -17.63 8.28 5.84
CA LYS A 164 -16.72 9.43 5.72
C LYS A 164 -15.38 9.17 6.38
N GLU A 165 -15.40 8.43 7.48
CA GLU A 165 -14.23 8.12 8.30
C GLU A 165 -14.30 6.65 8.72
N GLU A 166 -13.15 5.98 8.71
CA GLU A 166 -13.00 4.59 9.10
C GLU A 166 -11.77 4.48 10.02
N LEU A 167 -11.87 3.72 11.09
CA LEU A 167 -10.76 3.42 11.99
C LEU A 167 -10.69 1.91 12.17
N TYR A 168 -9.52 1.35 11.90
CA TYR A 168 -9.23 -0.08 12.03
C TYR A 168 -8.19 -0.30 13.12
N ASP A 169 -8.44 -1.26 13.99
CA ASP A 169 -7.45 -1.83 14.92
C ASP A 169 -6.75 -3.00 14.20
N LEU A 170 -5.54 -2.78 13.70
CA LEU A 170 -4.81 -3.72 12.85
C LEU A 170 -4.35 -5.00 13.57
N GLU A 171 -4.56 -5.08 14.88
CA GLU A 171 -4.30 -6.28 15.69
C GLU A 171 -5.57 -7.12 15.90
N ASN A 172 -6.76 -6.49 15.90
CA ASN A 172 -8.01 -7.14 16.30
C ASN A 172 -9.10 -7.11 15.22
N ASP A 173 -8.94 -6.32 14.15
CA ASP A 173 -9.90 -6.22 13.02
C ASP A 173 -9.60 -7.21 11.89
#